data_8f61470f9f7b458d4afeb6d98bb3cc8e
#
_entry.id   8f61470f9f7b458d4afeb6d98bb3cc8e
#
_cell.length_a   1.000
_cell.length_b   1.000
_cell.length_c   1.000
_cell.angle_alpha   90.00
_cell.angle_beta   90.00
_cell.angle_gamma   90.00
#
_symmetry.space_group_name_H-M   'P 1'
#
loop_
_entity.id
_entity.type
_entity.pdbx_description
1 polymer ?
#
loop_
_entity_poly.entity_id
_entity_poly.type
_entity_poly.pdbx_seq_one_letter_code
_entity_poly.pdbx_strand_id
1 'polypeptide(L)'
;MAATPKDVRAGQPALDETDRTLLRLLQTDARMPNSELAARAGIAPSTCHGRVRRLTDVGVIRGFFADVDPAAVGRPLRAMVAVSLQAEARGEIRHFVGEIERHDEVIDVFFLAGTDDYLLHVATADTDALRQFVEMLNARREVAGTTTSLVFEHRRGGAPIF
;
A
#
# COMPACT_ATOMS: atom_id res chain seq x y z
N MET A 1 -15.94 18.68 3.86
CA MET A 1 -16.40 17.74 4.89
C MET A 1 -15.50 16.51 4.78
N ALA A 2 -14.48 16.41 5.64
CA ALA A 2 -13.58 15.27 5.67
C ALA A 2 -14.41 14.02 5.94
N ALA A 3 -14.24 12.99 5.12
CA ALA A 3 -14.86 11.69 5.38
C ALA A 3 -14.29 11.18 6.70
N THR A 4 -15.10 11.21 7.74
CA THR A 4 -14.83 10.55 9.01
C THR A 4 -14.41 9.10 8.70
N PRO A 5 -13.37 8.55 9.36
CA PRO A 5 -13.07 7.14 9.25
C PRO A 5 -14.38 6.39 9.52
N LYS A 6 -14.95 5.77 8.50
CA LYS A 6 -16.13 4.92 8.64
C LYS A 6 -15.82 3.93 9.74
N ASP A 7 -16.75 3.81 10.66
CA ASP A 7 -16.75 2.86 11.76
C ASP A 7 -16.22 1.50 11.29
N VAL A 8 -14.94 1.24 11.54
CA VAL A 8 -14.19 0.09 11.03
C VAL A 8 -14.75 -1.23 11.60
N ARG A 9 -15.71 -1.15 12.50
CA ARG A 9 -16.30 -2.30 13.21
C ARG A 9 -17.63 -2.79 12.63
N ALA A 10 -18.33 -1.98 11.83
CA ALA A 10 -19.59 -2.40 11.21
C ALA A 10 -19.30 -3.11 9.89
N GLY A 11 -19.16 -4.45 9.91
CA GLY A 11 -19.06 -5.28 8.71
C GLY A 11 -17.73 -6.01 8.50
N GLN A 12 -16.87 -6.10 9.52
CA GLN A 12 -15.68 -6.97 9.39
C GLN A 12 -16.16 -8.44 9.25
N PRO A 13 -15.71 -9.16 8.20
CA PRO A 13 -16.03 -10.58 8.06
C PRO A 13 -15.48 -11.33 9.27
N ALA A 14 -16.32 -12.16 9.91
CA ALA A 14 -15.89 -13.01 11.00
C ALA A 14 -14.81 -13.98 10.49
N LEU A 15 -13.61 -13.88 11.03
CA LEU A 15 -12.48 -14.76 10.74
C LEU A 15 -12.39 -15.81 11.84
N ASP A 16 -12.49 -17.09 11.46
CA ASP A 16 -12.20 -18.19 12.38
C ASP A 16 -10.68 -18.45 12.46
N GLU A 17 -10.26 -19.40 13.34
CA GLU A 17 -8.85 -19.69 13.54
C GLU A 17 -8.20 -20.32 12.28
N THR A 18 -8.97 -21.07 11.50
CA THR A 18 -8.49 -21.60 10.21
C THR A 18 -8.22 -20.48 9.22
N ASP A 19 -9.12 -19.49 9.12
CA ASP A 19 -8.91 -18.32 8.26
C ASP A 19 -7.65 -17.54 8.66
N ARG A 20 -7.44 -17.33 9.97
CA ARG A 20 -6.22 -16.68 10.49
C ARG A 20 -4.95 -17.46 10.15
N THR A 21 -5.01 -18.77 10.26
CA THR A 21 -3.89 -19.66 9.89
C THR A 21 -3.57 -19.55 8.41
N LEU A 22 -4.58 -19.61 7.53
CA LEU A 22 -4.39 -19.43 6.08
C LEU A 22 -3.77 -18.08 5.76
N LEU A 23 -4.25 -17.00 6.39
CA LEU A 23 -3.73 -15.66 6.19
C LEU A 23 -2.27 -15.54 6.66
N ARG A 24 -1.89 -16.08 7.82
CA ARG A 24 -0.49 -16.09 8.30
C ARG A 24 0.43 -16.80 7.31
N LEU A 25 0.02 -17.98 6.83
CA LEU A 25 0.79 -18.74 5.85
C LEU A 25 0.97 -17.97 4.55
N LEU A 26 -0.10 -17.40 4.01
CA LEU A 26 -0.08 -16.60 2.77
C LEU A 26 0.68 -15.28 2.91
N GLN A 27 0.73 -14.67 4.09
CA GLN A 27 1.58 -13.50 4.35
C GLN A 27 3.08 -13.85 4.34
N THR A 28 3.41 -15.10 4.70
CA THR A 28 4.81 -15.58 4.67
C THR A 28 5.21 -16.03 3.26
N ASP A 29 4.32 -16.77 2.58
CA ASP A 29 4.51 -17.21 1.20
C ASP A 29 3.20 -17.15 0.41
N ALA A 30 3.05 -16.05 -0.33
CA ALA A 30 1.88 -15.82 -1.18
C ALA A 30 1.75 -16.81 -2.35
N ARG A 31 2.81 -17.58 -2.66
CA ARG A 31 2.84 -18.58 -3.73
C ARG A 31 2.70 -20.00 -3.24
N MET A 32 2.46 -20.21 -1.94
CA MET A 32 2.27 -21.55 -1.37
C MET A 32 1.20 -22.35 -2.14
N PRO A 33 1.50 -23.55 -2.63
CA PRO A 33 0.51 -24.39 -3.32
C PRO A 33 -0.68 -24.69 -2.42
N ASN A 34 -1.90 -24.73 -3.00
CA ASN A 34 -3.12 -24.96 -2.23
C ASN A 34 -3.10 -26.28 -1.44
N SER A 35 -2.46 -27.33 -1.97
CA SER A 35 -2.30 -28.61 -1.26
C SER A 35 -1.44 -28.49 -0.01
N GLU A 36 -0.36 -27.72 -0.07
CA GLU A 36 0.52 -27.45 1.07
C GLU A 36 -0.16 -26.53 2.09
N LEU A 37 -0.82 -25.47 1.61
CA LEU A 37 -1.59 -24.55 2.44
C LEU A 37 -2.68 -25.30 3.24
N ALA A 38 -3.42 -26.20 2.56
CA ALA A 38 -4.45 -27.03 3.16
C ALA A 38 -3.88 -27.98 4.22
N ALA A 39 -2.75 -28.66 3.91
CA ALA A 39 -2.08 -29.54 4.83
C ALA A 39 -1.60 -28.82 6.10
N ARG A 40 -0.98 -27.65 5.96
CA ARG A 40 -0.53 -26.82 7.09
C ARG A 40 -1.68 -26.26 7.93
N ALA A 41 -2.83 -25.99 7.31
CA ALA A 41 -4.03 -25.54 8.00
C ALA A 41 -4.91 -26.69 8.56
N GLY A 42 -4.54 -27.97 8.30
CA GLY A 42 -5.28 -29.14 8.78
C GLY A 42 -6.66 -29.32 8.16
N ILE A 43 -6.85 -28.91 6.90
CA ILE A 43 -8.13 -28.96 6.17
C ILE A 43 -7.99 -29.61 4.79
N ALA A 44 -9.12 -30.02 4.19
CA ALA A 44 -9.13 -30.56 2.84
C ALA A 44 -8.78 -29.49 1.79
N PRO A 45 -8.07 -29.82 0.69
CA PRO A 45 -7.70 -28.87 -0.37
C PRO A 45 -8.87 -28.10 -0.98
N SER A 46 -10.03 -28.73 -1.17
CA SER A 46 -11.24 -28.07 -1.66
C SER A 46 -11.77 -27.02 -0.69
N THR A 47 -11.75 -27.33 0.62
CA THR A 47 -12.14 -26.41 1.69
C THR A 47 -11.17 -25.21 1.75
N CYS A 48 -9.86 -25.46 1.62
CA CYS A 48 -8.83 -24.43 1.58
C CYS A 48 -9.07 -23.47 0.42
N HIS A 49 -9.23 -23.99 -0.79
CA HIS A 49 -9.51 -23.17 -1.98
C HIS A 49 -10.77 -22.30 -1.80
N GLY A 50 -11.87 -22.88 -1.30
CA GLY A 50 -13.10 -22.15 -1.05
C GLY A 50 -12.92 -21.02 -0.02
N ARG A 51 -12.15 -21.26 1.06
CA ARG A 51 -11.87 -20.24 2.08
C ARG A 51 -11.00 -19.09 1.53
N VAL A 52 -9.92 -19.41 0.82
CA VAL A 52 -9.03 -18.38 0.22
C VAL A 52 -9.84 -17.52 -0.76
N ARG A 53 -10.66 -18.15 -1.62
CA ARG A 53 -11.55 -17.43 -2.53
C ARG A 53 -12.51 -16.51 -1.77
N ARG A 54 -13.21 -17.02 -0.74
CA ARG A 54 -14.09 -16.21 0.09
C ARG A 54 -13.37 -15.01 0.71
N LEU A 55 -12.15 -15.23 1.27
CA LEU A 55 -11.34 -14.17 1.88
C LEU A 55 -10.95 -13.10 0.85
N THR A 56 -10.73 -13.49 -0.40
CA THR A 56 -10.48 -12.57 -1.51
C THR A 56 -11.76 -11.83 -1.91
N ASP A 57 -12.87 -12.54 -2.09
CA ASP A 57 -14.15 -11.96 -2.52
C ASP A 57 -14.68 -10.92 -1.52
N VAL A 58 -14.45 -11.13 -0.20
CA VAL A 58 -14.84 -10.17 0.85
C VAL A 58 -13.76 -9.11 1.13
N GLY A 59 -12.66 -9.08 0.36
CA GLY A 59 -11.62 -8.05 0.43
C GLY A 59 -10.66 -8.15 1.62
N VAL A 60 -10.66 -9.25 2.37
CA VAL A 60 -9.65 -9.52 3.42
C VAL A 60 -8.29 -9.75 2.77
N ILE A 61 -8.23 -10.56 1.71
CA ILE A 61 -7.08 -10.67 0.83
C ILE A 61 -7.29 -9.68 -0.31
N ARG A 62 -6.51 -8.61 -0.34
CA ARG A 62 -6.59 -7.56 -1.36
C ARG A 62 -5.86 -7.91 -2.65
N GLY A 63 -4.97 -8.90 -2.62
CA GLY A 63 -4.19 -9.36 -3.77
C GLY A 63 -2.95 -10.14 -3.34
N PHE A 64 -2.26 -10.66 -4.35
CA PHE A 64 -0.97 -11.34 -4.21
C PHE A 64 0.04 -10.57 -5.05
N PHE A 65 1.03 -9.97 -4.41
CA PHE A 65 1.97 -9.06 -5.06
C PHE A 65 3.40 -9.56 -4.89
N ALA A 66 4.22 -9.37 -5.92
CA ALA A 66 5.65 -9.54 -5.81
C ALA A 66 6.24 -8.33 -5.06
N ASP A 67 7.13 -8.58 -4.11
CA ASP A 67 7.98 -7.56 -3.51
C ASP A 67 9.23 -7.41 -4.38
N VAL A 68 9.23 -6.37 -5.22
CA VAL A 68 10.33 -6.09 -6.14
C VAL A 68 11.26 -5.06 -5.52
N ASP A 69 12.57 -5.37 -5.48
CA ASP A 69 13.57 -4.40 -5.03
C ASP A 69 13.71 -3.28 -6.05
N PRO A 70 13.37 -2.03 -5.71
CA PRO A 70 13.50 -0.91 -6.62
C PRO A 70 14.92 -0.70 -7.13
N ALA A 71 15.95 -1.01 -6.31
CA ALA A 71 17.35 -0.89 -6.73
C ALA A 71 17.69 -1.87 -7.85
N ALA A 72 17.14 -3.10 -7.81
CA ALA A 72 17.34 -4.11 -8.85
C ALA A 72 16.72 -3.72 -10.20
N VAL A 73 15.78 -2.79 -10.22
CA VAL A 73 15.12 -2.26 -11.45
C VAL A 73 15.56 -0.83 -11.78
N GLY A 74 16.74 -0.40 -11.27
CA GLY A 74 17.35 0.88 -11.62
C GLY A 74 16.84 2.08 -10.82
N ARG A 75 16.17 1.88 -9.68
CA ARG A 75 15.60 2.94 -8.83
C ARG A 75 16.12 2.84 -7.39
N PRO A 76 17.44 3.00 -7.16
CA PRO A 76 18.03 2.80 -5.84
C PRO A 76 17.72 3.90 -4.84
N LEU A 77 17.35 5.11 -5.30
CA LEU A 77 17.11 6.24 -4.42
C LEU A 77 15.63 6.27 -3.98
N ARG A 78 15.41 6.06 -2.70
CA ARG A 78 14.07 6.06 -2.09
C ARG A 78 13.85 7.31 -1.26
N ALA A 79 12.64 7.85 -1.30
CA ALA A 79 12.26 9.00 -0.50
C ALA A 79 10.80 8.92 -0.03
N MET A 80 10.53 9.62 1.07
CA MET A 80 9.19 9.95 1.52
C MET A 80 8.94 11.42 1.19
N VAL A 81 7.93 11.69 0.38
CA VAL A 81 7.53 13.06 0.00
C VAL A 81 6.19 13.37 0.64
N ALA A 82 6.22 14.20 1.68
CA ALA A 82 5.00 14.75 2.27
C ALA A 82 4.47 15.88 1.38
N VAL A 83 3.17 15.87 1.13
CA VAL A 83 2.49 16.84 0.26
C VAL A 83 1.36 17.50 1.04
N SER A 84 1.38 18.81 1.09
CA SER A 84 0.29 19.64 1.61
C SER A 84 -0.47 20.25 0.43
N LEU A 85 -1.80 20.18 0.46
CA LEU A 85 -2.66 20.71 -0.59
C LEU A 85 -3.18 22.11 -0.24
N GLN A 86 -3.46 22.89 -1.26
CA GLN A 86 -4.17 24.15 -1.13
C GLN A 86 -5.58 23.90 -0.56
N ALA A 87 -6.05 24.79 0.30
CA ALA A 87 -7.35 24.64 0.97
C ALA A 87 -8.51 24.52 -0.03
N GLU A 88 -8.42 25.24 -1.14
CA GLU A 88 -9.41 25.27 -2.21
C GLU A 88 -9.44 23.99 -3.04
N ALA A 89 -8.31 23.26 -3.11
CA ALA A 89 -8.16 22.05 -3.91
C ALA A 89 -8.72 20.79 -3.23
N ARG A 90 -9.14 20.87 -1.97
CA ARG A 90 -9.65 19.73 -1.20
C ARG A 90 -10.87 19.04 -1.81
N GLY A 91 -11.58 19.68 -2.73
CA GLY A 91 -12.67 19.06 -3.51
C GLY A 91 -12.20 18.14 -4.64
N GLU A 92 -10.99 18.34 -5.17
CA GLU A 92 -10.43 17.61 -6.33
C GLU A 92 -9.43 16.52 -5.93
N ILE A 93 -9.32 16.22 -4.64
CA ILE A 93 -8.37 15.27 -4.03
C ILE A 93 -8.31 13.91 -4.76
N ARG A 94 -9.47 13.35 -5.14
CA ARG A 94 -9.52 12.04 -5.82
C ARG A 94 -8.88 12.05 -7.20
N HIS A 95 -8.96 13.17 -7.90
CA HIS A 95 -8.35 13.32 -9.21
C HIS A 95 -6.83 13.43 -9.07
N PHE A 96 -6.35 14.25 -8.15
CA PHE A 96 -4.93 14.40 -7.83
C PHE A 96 -4.29 13.04 -7.51
N VAL A 97 -4.88 12.27 -6.58
CA VAL A 97 -4.35 10.94 -6.19
C VAL A 97 -4.34 9.98 -7.36
N GLY A 98 -5.44 9.90 -8.12
CA GLY A 98 -5.55 9.00 -9.27
C GLY A 98 -4.56 9.30 -10.40
N GLU A 99 -4.00 10.50 -10.45
CA GLU A 99 -2.91 10.83 -11.36
C GLU A 99 -1.55 10.47 -10.74
N ILE A 100 -1.32 10.85 -9.48
CA ILE A 100 -0.04 10.65 -8.80
C ILE A 100 0.30 9.15 -8.64
N GLU A 101 -0.68 8.31 -8.30
CA GLU A 101 -0.47 6.86 -8.16
C GLU A 101 -0.08 6.14 -9.47
N ARG A 102 -0.21 6.80 -10.62
CA ARG A 102 0.19 6.25 -11.94
C ARG A 102 1.62 6.60 -12.32
N HIS A 103 2.28 7.45 -11.55
CA HIS A 103 3.67 7.76 -11.80
C HIS A 103 4.55 6.57 -11.43
N ASP A 104 5.44 6.22 -12.33
CA ASP A 104 6.33 5.07 -12.16
C ASP A 104 7.25 5.18 -10.95
N GLU A 105 7.53 6.40 -10.47
CA GLU A 105 8.33 6.66 -9.28
C GLU A 105 7.58 6.32 -8.00
N VAL A 106 6.23 6.28 -8.03
CA VAL A 106 5.40 6.14 -6.84
C VAL A 106 5.21 4.67 -6.49
N ILE A 107 5.64 4.28 -5.30
CA ILE A 107 5.46 2.93 -4.74
C ILE A 107 4.15 2.86 -3.94
N ASP A 108 3.94 3.83 -3.02
CA ASP A 108 2.78 3.90 -2.15
C ASP A 108 2.29 5.34 -2.01
N VAL A 109 0.99 5.49 -1.81
CA VAL A 109 0.34 6.76 -1.47
C VAL A 109 -0.44 6.59 -0.18
N PHE A 110 -0.12 7.40 0.83
CA PHE A 110 -0.84 7.45 2.10
C PHE A 110 -1.61 8.75 2.21
N PHE A 111 -2.91 8.70 2.51
CA PHE A 111 -3.69 9.85 2.92
C PHE A 111 -3.57 10.00 4.44
N LEU A 112 -3.18 11.19 4.89
CA LEU A 112 -2.89 11.45 6.29
C LEU A 112 -3.96 12.33 6.93
N ALA A 113 -4.12 12.16 8.24
CA ALA A 113 -4.81 13.11 9.09
C ALA A 113 -3.74 13.88 9.88
N GLY A 114 -3.47 15.14 9.53
CA GLY A 114 -2.41 15.92 10.18
C GLY A 114 -2.07 17.17 9.41
N THR A 115 -0.82 17.62 9.54
CA THR A 115 -0.29 18.83 8.90
C THR A 115 -0.19 18.64 7.39
N ASP A 116 0.25 17.46 6.95
CA ASP A 116 0.34 17.10 5.55
C ASP A 116 -0.89 16.29 5.15
N ASP A 117 -1.34 16.44 3.91
CA ASP A 117 -2.49 15.72 3.38
C ASP A 117 -2.10 14.34 2.84
N TYR A 118 -0.90 14.22 2.24
CA TYR A 118 -0.38 12.96 1.69
C TYR A 118 1.08 12.71 2.03
N LEU A 119 1.42 11.43 2.08
CA LEU A 119 2.80 10.97 2.11
C LEU A 119 2.99 9.98 0.94
N LEU A 120 3.89 10.31 0.05
CA LEU A 120 4.25 9.49 -1.09
C LEU A 120 5.55 8.74 -0.78
N HIS A 121 5.52 7.42 -0.93
CA HIS A 121 6.74 6.61 -0.95
C HIS A 121 7.17 6.49 -2.40
N VAL A 122 8.36 7.00 -2.72
CA VAL A 122 8.86 7.05 -4.10
C VAL A 122 10.22 6.38 -4.22
N ALA A 123 10.51 5.86 -5.43
CA ALA A 123 11.83 5.37 -5.81
C ALA A 123 12.22 5.95 -7.16
N THR A 124 13.44 6.50 -7.24
CA THR A 124 14.00 7.16 -8.42
C THR A 124 15.38 6.64 -8.76
N ALA A 125 15.84 6.88 -9.98
CA ALA A 125 17.17 6.46 -10.42
C ALA A 125 18.28 7.19 -9.63
N ASP A 126 18.08 8.47 -9.38
CA ASP A 126 19.07 9.35 -8.75
C ASP A 126 18.42 10.60 -8.13
N THR A 127 19.24 11.51 -7.61
CA THR A 127 18.81 12.76 -7.01
C THR A 127 18.21 13.74 -8.01
N ASP A 128 18.65 13.72 -9.26
CA ASP A 128 18.09 14.60 -10.29
C ASP A 128 16.68 14.17 -10.68
N ALA A 129 16.45 12.86 -10.83
CA ALA A 129 15.12 12.32 -11.05
C ALA A 129 14.18 12.62 -9.87
N LEU A 130 14.66 12.50 -8.62
CA LEU A 130 13.87 12.86 -7.44
C LEU A 130 13.52 14.36 -7.45
N ARG A 131 14.49 15.21 -7.76
CA ARG A 131 14.29 16.67 -7.85
C ARG A 131 13.24 17.00 -8.91
N GLN A 132 13.31 16.41 -10.10
CA GLN A 132 12.34 16.62 -11.18
C GLN A 132 10.93 16.18 -10.75
N PHE A 133 10.80 15.04 -10.08
CA PHE A 133 9.53 14.57 -9.55
C PHE A 133 8.94 15.57 -8.53
N VAL A 134 9.75 16.07 -7.60
CA VAL A 134 9.31 17.06 -6.59
C VAL A 134 8.95 18.39 -7.24
N GLU A 135 9.71 18.87 -8.24
CA GLU A 135 9.39 20.07 -9.02
C GLU A 135 8.06 19.93 -9.76
N MET A 136 7.81 18.76 -10.37
CA MET A 136 6.53 18.43 -11.02
C MET A 136 5.36 18.51 -10.02
N LEU A 137 5.52 17.97 -8.80
CA LEU A 137 4.50 18.08 -7.76
C LEU A 137 4.25 19.54 -7.38
N ASN A 138 5.31 20.31 -7.12
CA ASN A 138 5.19 21.72 -6.71
C ASN A 138 4.67 22.66 -7.82
N ALA A 139 4.75 22.25 -9.09
CA ALA A 139 4.18 22.98 -10.21
C ALA A 139 2.66 22.82 -10.32
N ARG A 140 2.07 21.88 -9.58
CA ARG A 140 0.62 21.65 -9.60
C ARG A 140 -0.08 22.70 -8.74
N ARG A 141 -1.17 23.25 -9.26
CA ARG A 141 -1.97 24.29 -8.57
C ARG A 141 -2.60 23.79 -7.26
N GLU A 142 -2.82 22.48 -7.16
CA GLU A 142 -3.41 21.84 -5.99
C GLU A 142 -2.42 21.73 -4.82
N VAL A 143 -1.10 21.79 -5.09
CA VAL A 143 -0.04 21.59 -4.10
C VAL A 143 0.34 22.92 -3.46
N ALA A 144 0.25 22.98 -2.13
CA ALA A 144 0.71 24.12 -1.33
C ALA A 144 2.22 24.03 -1.05
N GLY A 145 2.73 22.82 -0.93
CA GLY A 145 4.14 22.57 -0.69
C GLY A 145 4.45 21.08 -0.50
N THR A 146 5.75 20.77 -0.53
CA THR A 146 6.26 19.43 -0.31
C THR A 146 7.44 19.43 0.65
N THR A 147 7.56 18.36 1.43
CA THR A 147 8.75 18.09 2.27
C THR A 147 9.29 16.71 1.90
N THR A 148 10.58 16.64 1.53
CA THR A 148 11.21 15.39 1.08
C THR A 148 12.19 14.89 2.13
N SER A 149 12.05 13.60 2.50
CA SER A 149 12.96 12.87 3.38
C SER A 149 13.54 11.67 2.65
N LEU A 150 14.86 11.57 2.59
CA LEU A 150 15.52 10.41 1.99
C LEU A 150 15.39 9.20 2.91
N VAL A 151 15.12 8.03 2.33
CA VAL A 151 15.07 6.75 3.02
C VAL A 151 16.40 6.05 2.87
N PHE A 152 17.19 5.99 3.95
CA PHE A 152 18.48 5.28 3.95
C PHE A 152 18.30 3.76 4.07
N GLU A 153 17.29 3.32 4.81
CA GLU A 153 16.97 1.90 4.96
C GLU A 153 15.46 1.73 5.13
N HIS A 154 14.90 0.71 4.48
CA HIS A 154 13.53 0.28 4.67
C HIS A 154 13.50 -1.20 5.01
N ARG A 155 12.85 -1.54 6.10
CA ARG A 155 12.60 -2.92 6.51
C ARG A 155 11.10 -3.16 6.61
N ARG A 156 10.63 -4.18 5.93
CA ARG A 156 9.26 -4.63 6.13
C ARG A 156 9.17 -5.40 7.44
N GLY A 157 8.16 -5.11 8.25
CA GLY A 157 7.88 -5.92 9.43
C GLY A 157 7.58 -7.38 9.05
N GLY A 158 8.23 -8.33 9.71
CA GLY A 158 8.09 -9.76 9.41
C GLY A 158 6.92 -10.45 10.12
N ALA A 159 6.24 -9.79 11.05
CA ALA A 159 5.13 -10.37 11.79
C ALA A 159 3.80 -10.21 11.04
N PRO A 160 2.93 -11.25 11.05
CA PRO A 160 1.56 -11.10 10.60
C PRO A 160 0.83 -9.99 11.37
N ILE A 161 -0.07 -9.27 10.70
CA ILE A 161 -0.79 -8.12 11.31
C ILE A 161 -1.97 -8.52 12.22
N PHE A 162 -2.13 -9.79 12.52
CA PHE A 162 -3.21 -10.34 13.39
C PHE A 162 -2.78 -11.60 14.14
#